data_f2a958c3f5a20a141235a375a57c22f7
#
_entry.id   f2a958c3f5a20a141235a375a57c22f7
#
_cell.length_a   1.000
_cell.length_b   1.000
_cell.length_c   1.000
_cell.angle_alpha   90.00
_cell.angle_beta   90.00
_cell.angle_gamma   90.00
#
_symmetry.space_group_name_H-M   'P 1'
#
loop_
_entity.id
_entity.type
_entity.pdbx_description
1 polymer ?
#
loop_
_entity_poly.entity_id
_entity_poly.type
_entity_poly.pdbx_seq_one_letter_code
_entity_poly.pdbx_strand_id
1 'polypeptide(L)'
;MQSLGFENKDRYDDRDVVITNLIDSYGRLIEFGQKHLNDLFVLDGIVNVNARDRILREIVSNTLAHRDYSSGYPAKMIIDDEKITVENSNLAHGLGALDLQKFEPFPKNPAISKVFREIGLADELGSGMRNTYKYTQLYSGQNPLFEEGDIFRTIIPLKKIATQKVGGENVPRNVPRMSSEELKSKIFEMIKKG
;
A
#
# COMPACT_ATOMS: atom_id res chain seq x y z
N MET A 1 -10.96 -11.77 -1.03
CA MET A 1 -10.27 -10.87 -0.09
C MET A 1 -11.30 -9.92 0.52
N GLN A 2 -11.15 -9.56 1.78
CA GLN A 2 -12.01 -8.56 2.44
C GLN A 2 -11.18 -7.31 2.70
N SER A 3 -11.71 -6.15 2.38
CA SER A 3 -11.14 -4.85 2.67
C SER A 3 -12.08 -4.07 3.59
N LEU A 4 -11.55 -3.43 4.63
CA LEU A 4 -12.32 -2.86 5.73
C LEU A 4 -11.74 -1.50 6.14
N GLY A 5 -12.57 -0.47 6.25
CA GLY A 5 -12.22 0.84 6.80
C GLY A 5 -13.00 1.11 8.11
N PHE A 6 -12.40 1.83 9.05
CA PHE A 6 -12.95 2.03 10.39
C PHE A 6 -13.11 3.50 10.76
N GLU A 7 -14.26 3.86 11.34
CA GLU A 7 -14.46 5.08 12.13
C GLU A 7 -14.69 4.78 13.63
N ASN A 8 -15.11 3.54 13.93
CA ASN A 8 -15.33 3.09 15.31
C ASN A 8 -14.78 1.67 15.46
N LYS A 9 -14.14 1.31 16.56
CA LYS A 9 -13.51 -0.02 16.77
C LYS A 9 -14.50 -1.20 16.66
N ASP A 10 -15.80 -0.94 16.73
CA ASP A 10 -16.85 -1.94 16.71
C ASP A 10 -17.65 -2.01 15.39
N ARG A 11 -17.34 -1.16 14.39
CA ARG A 11 -18.07 -1.11 13.12
C ARG A 11 -17.17 -0.70 11.96
N TYR A 12 -17.32 -1.39 10.83
CA TYR A 12 -16.69 -1.01 9.58
C TYR A 12 -17.50 0.08 8.88
N ASP A 13 -16.87 1.18 8.51
CA ASP A 13 -17.52 2.28 7.78
C ASP A 13 -17.71 1.95 6.32
N ASP A 14 -16.75 1.18 5.76
CA ASP A 14 -16.81 0.68 4.40
C ASP A 14 -16.28 -0.75 4.31
N ARG A 15 -16.90 -1.57 3.47
CA ARG A 15 -16.50 -2.96 3.28
C ARG A 15 -16.68 -3.39 1.83
N ASP A 16 -15.65 -3.98 1.26
CA ASP A 16 -15.72 -4.66 -0.02
C ASP A 16 -15.36 -6.15 0.11
N VAL A 17 -16.12 -7.02 -0.54
CA VAL A 17 -15.86 -8.45 -0.61
C VAL A 17 -15.53 -8.81 -2.06
N VAL A 18 -14.25 -9.07 -2.32
CA VAL A 18 -13.74 -9.32 -3.66
C VAL A 18 -13.74 -10.82 -3.94
N ILE A 19 -14.61 -11.28 -4.85
CA ILE A 19 -14.71 -12.66 -5.33
C ILE A 19 -14.64 -12.60 -6.85
N THR A 20 -13.44 -12.57 -7.41
CA THR A 20 -13.20 -12.49 -8.85
C THR A 20 -11.82 -13.06 -9.18
N ASN A 21 -11.39 -13.01 -10.45
CA ASN A 21 -10.05 -13.40 -10.85
C ASN A 21 -8.99 -12.49 -10.22
N LEU A 22 -7.72 -12.90 -10.26
CA LEU A 22 -6.64 -12.21 -9.56
C LEU A 22 -6.32 -10.83 -10.13
N ILE A 23 -6.51 -10.60 -11.42
CA ILE A 23 -6.25 -9.32 -12.08
C ILE A 23 -7.29 -8.29 -11.65
N ASP A 24 -8.57 -8.65 -11.71
CA ASP A 24 -9.66 -7.79 -11.24
C ASP A 24 -9.59 -7.59 -9.72
N SER A 25 -9.20 -8.63 -8.97
CA SER A 25 -8.97 -8.52 -7.53
C SER A 25 -7.90 -7.50 -7.21
N TYR A 26 -6.80 -7.51 -7.97
CA TYR A 26 -5.73 -6.52 -7.82
C TYR A 26 -6.27 -5.10 -8.04
N GLY A 27 -6.97 -4.85 -9.16
CA GLY A 27 -7.55 -3.54 -9.47
C GLY A 27 -8.47 -3.02 -8.36
N ARG A 28 -9.44 -3.85 -7.93
CA ARG A 28 -10.40 -3.48 -6.86
C ARG A 28 -9.72 -3.17 -5.53
N LEU A 29 -8.68 -3.88 -5.17
CA LEU A 29 -7.93 -3.63 -3.93
C LEU A 29 -7.12 -2.33 -3.99
N ILE A 30 -6.52 -2.03 -5.15
CA ILE A 30 -5.85 -0.74 -5.37
C ILE A 30 -6.87 0.41 -5.27
N GLU A 31 -8.01 0.30 -5.95
CA GLU A 31 -9.08 1.30 -5.90
C GLU A 31 -9.60 1.51 -4.47
N PHE A 32 -9.81 0.43 -3.72
CA PHE A 32 -10.20 0.52 -2.32
C PHE A 32 -9.16 1.26 -1.48
N GLY A 33 -7.88 0.93 -1.62
CA GLY A 33 -6.81 1.65 -0.93
C GLY A 33 -6.74 3.13 -1.31
N GLN A 34 -6.88 3.45 -2.60
CA GLN A 34 -6.88 4.83 -3.09
C GLN A 34 -8.09 5.63 -2.60
N LYS A 35 -9.22 4.98 -2.40
CA LYS A 35 -10.45 5.61 -1.85
C LYS A 35 -10.26 6.05 -0.39
N HIS A 36 -9.51 5.29 0.39
CA HIS A 36 -9.35 5.51 1.84
C HIS A 36 -8.06 6.24 2.24
N LEU A 37 -7.11 6.36 1.32
CA LEU A 37 -5.80 6.96 1.60
C LEU A 37 -5.56 8.21 0.75
N ASN A 38 -5.04 9.26 1.39
CA ASN A 38 -4.65 10.48 0.70
C ASN A 38 -3.36 10.27 -0.11
N ASP A 39 -3.30 10.88 -1.29
CA ASP A 39 -2.06 11.02 -2.06
C ASP A 39 -1.25 12.19 -1.48
N LEU A 40 -0.35 11.88 -0.56
CA LEU A 40 0.50 12.88 0.06
C LEU A 40 1.65 13.28 -0.87
N PHE A 41 2.00 14.56 -0.87
CA PHE A 41 3.21 15.02 -1.53
C PHE A 41 4.45 14.43 -0.82
N VAL A 42 5.23 13.63 -1.54
CA VAL A 42 6.39 12.93 -1.02
C VAL A 42 7.56 13.05 -2.01
N LEU A 43 8.74 13.34 -1.50
CA LEU A 43 9.97 13.40 -2.31
C LEU A 43 10.85 12.18 -2.07
N ASP A 44 11.33 11.57 -3.16
CA ASP A 44 12.42 10.62 -3.19
C ASP A 44 13.63 11.35 -3.79
N GLY A 45 14.50 11.87 -2.95
CA GLY A 45 15.49 12.86 -3.36
C GLY A 45 14.82 14.16 -3.85
N ILE A 46 14.97 14.47 -5.13
CA ILE A 46 14.38 15.65 -5.79
C ILE A 46 13.12 15.31 -6.61
N VAL A 47 12.75 14.04 -6.69
CA VAL A 47 11.62 13.57 -7.52
C VAL A 47 10.39 13.39 -6.65
N ASN A 48 9.27 14.00 -7.08
CA ASN A 48 7.98 13.73 -6.46
C ASN A 48 7.52 12.31 -6.82
N VAL A 49 7.19 11.51 -5.81
CA VAL A 49 6.73 10.13 -5.97
C VAL A 49 5.37 9.92 -5.31
N ASN A 50 4.51 9.15 -5.95
CA ASN A 50 3.26 8.68 -5.34
C ASN A 50 3.56 7.47 -4.43
N ALA A 51 3.97 7.76 -3.19
CA ALA A 51 4.35 6.73 -2.23
C ALA A 51 3.17 5.83 -1.84
N ARG A 52 1.94 6.40 -1.73
CA ARG A 52 0.71 5.63 -1.48
C ARG A 52 0.53 4.51 -2.51
N ASP A 53 0.55 4.86 -3.79
CA ASP A 53 0.29 3.89 -4.86
C ASP A 53 1.42 2.86 -4.97
N ARG A 54 2.66 3.27 -4.69
CA ARG A 54 3.80 2.33 -4.60
C ARG A 54 3.61 1.33 -3.47
N ILE A 55 3.21 1.77 -2.28
CA ILE A 55 2.92 0.88 -1.14
C ILE A 55 1.77 -0.06 -1.49
N LEU A 56 0.63 0.48 -1.97
CA LEU A 56 -0.54 -0.33 -2.32
C LEU A 56 -0.19 -1.40 -3.34
N ARG A 57 0.53 -1.04 -4.39
CA ARG A 57 0.98 -1.97 -5.44
C ARG A 57 1.77 -3.14 -4.84
N GLU A 58 2.73 -2.87 -3.97
CA GLU A 58 3.58 -3.90 -3.38
C GLU A 58 2.80 -4.81 -2.42
N ILE A 59 2.01 -4.24 -1.50
CA ILE A 59 1.28 -5.05 -0.52
C ILE A 59 0.17 -5.88 -1.16
N VAL A 60 -0.50 -5.37 -2.20
CA VAL A 60 -1.57 -6.09 -2.92
C VAL A 60 -0.96 -7.19 -3.78
N SER A 61 0.07 -6.89 -4.58
CA SER A 61 0.73 -7.92 -5.40
C SER A 61 1.35 -9.03 -4.54
N ASN A 62 2.01 -8.68 -3.44
CA ASN A 62 2.57 -9.66 -2.51
C ASN A 62 1.48 -10.55 -1.91
N THR A 63 0.37 -9.98 -1.47
CA THR A 63 -0.74 -10.74 -0.89
C THR A 63 -1.31 -11.74 -1.90
N LEU A 64 -1.54 -11.32 -3.15
CA LEU A 64 -2.12 -12.18 -4.18
C LEU A 64 -1.10 -13.21 -4.70
N ALA A 65 0.19 -12.85 -4.79
CA ALA A 65 1.21 -13.75 -5.30
C ALA A 65 1.69 -14.79 -4.27
N HIS A 66 1.61 -14.47 -2.96
CA HIS A 66 2.19 -15.31 -1.91
C HIS A 66 1.18 -16.00 -0.99
N ARG A 67 -0.12 -15.77 -1.20
CA ARG A 67 -1.18 -16.43 -0.43
C ARG A 67 -1.14 -17.95 -0.63
N ASP A 68 -1.41 -18.71 0.44
CA ASP A 68 -1.79 -20.12 0.32
C ASP A 68 -3.24 -20.24 -0.16
N TYR A 69 -3.42 -20.66 -1.41
CA TYR A 69 -4.75 -20.83 -2.03
C TYR A 69 -5.45 -22.14 -1.64
N SER A 70 -4.76 -23.05 -0.96
CA SER A 70 -5.37 -24.25 -0.39
C SER A 70 -6.10 -23.98 0.92
N SER A 71 -5.78 -22.87 1.58
CA SER A 71 -6.39 -22.45 2.83
C SER A 71 -7.72 -21.75 2.63
N GLY A 72 -8.72 -22.11 3.44
CA GLY A 72 -10.00 -21.40 3.52
C GLY A 72 -9.93 -20.04 4.22
N TYR A 73 -8.79 -19.64 4.80
CA TYR A 73 -8.64 -18.34 5.45
C TYR A 73 -8.65 -17.22 4.40
N PRO A 74 -9.57 -16.23 4.51
CA PRO A 74 -9.64 -15.14 3.55
C PRO A 74 -8.45 -14.19 3.73
N ALA A 75 -7.89 -13.71 2.62
CA ALA A 75 -7.00 -12.57 2.70
C ALA A 75 -7.80 -11.31 3.05
N LYS A 76 -7.20 -10.42 3.85
CA LYS A 76 -7.85 -9.20 4.37
C LYS A 76 -6.93 -8.00 4.18
N MET A 77 -7.50 -6.86 3.82
CA MET A 77 -6.86 -5.55 3.91
C MET A 77 -7.74 -4.66 4.79
N ILE A 78 -7.18 -4.16 5.86
CA ILE A 78 -7.84 -3.33 6.87
C ILE A 78 -7.11 -2.00 6.90
N ILE A 79 -7.83 -0.89 6.74
CA ILE A 79 -7.30 0.46 6.79
C ILE A 79 -7.98 1.17 7.95
N ASP A 80 -7.21 1.61 8.93
CA ASP A 80 -7.66 2.45 10.04
C ASP A 80 -6.86 3.77 10.08
N ASP A 81 -7.12 4.64 11.05
CA ASP A 81 -6.48 5.96 11.16
C ASP A 81 -4.96 5.88 11.46
N GLU A 82 -4.46 4.73 11.90
CA GLU A 82 -3.09 4.55 12.35
C GLU A 82 -2.26 3.67 11.42
N LYS A 83 -2.91 2.75 10.69
CA LYS A 83 -2.20 1.75 9.88
C LYS A 83 -3.05 1.10 8.80
N ILE A 84 -2.36 0.49 7.83
CA ILE A 84 -2.91 -0.54 6.95
C ILE A 84 -2.43 -1.88 7.49
N THR A 85 -3.34 -2.82 7.71
CA THR A 85 -3.01 -4.21 8.04
C THR A 85 -3.45 -5.11 6.90
N VAL A 86 -2.52 -5.86 6.34
CA VAL A 86 -2.83 -6.87 5.31
C VAL A 86 -2.47 -8.24 5.84
N GLU A 87 -3.43 -9.17 5.72
CA GLU A 87 -3.27 -10.55 6.18
C GLU A 87 -3.61 -11.53 5.06
N ASN A 88 -2.82 -12.56 4.94
CA ASN A 88 -3.13 -13.72 4.08
C ASN A 88 -2.64 -15.02 4.72
N SER A 89 -3.34 -16.13 4.40
CA SER A 89 -2.84 -17.46 4.73
C SER A 89 -1.46 -17.69 4.10
N ASN A 90 -0.58 -18.37 4.81
CA ASN A 90 0.81 -18.56 4.44
C ASN A 90 1.27 -19.99 4.78
N LEU A 91 2.23 -20.49 4.02
CA LEU A 91 3.04 -21.64 4.39
C LEU A 91 4.36 -21.07 4.93
N ALA A 92 4.44 -20.97 6.25
CA ALA A 92 5.56 -20.33 6.93
C ALA A 92 6.87 -21.09 6.70
N HIS A 93 7.96 -20.36 6.45
CA HIS A 93 9.33 -20.87 6.52
C HIS A 93 10.00 -20.51 7.83
N GLY A 94 9.44 -19.56 8.57
CA GLY A 94 9.87 -19.10 9.88
C GLY A 94 8.70 -18.55 10.69
N LEU A 95 8.96 -18.09 11.89
CA LEU A 95 7.95 -17.50 12.77
C LEU A 95 8.41 -16.15 13.30
N GLY A 96 7.51 -15.17 13.33
CA GLY A 96 7.75 -13.86 13.94
C GLY A 96 8.12 -12.77 12.94
N ALA A 97 8.71 -11.69 13.44
CA ALA A 97 9.08 -10.53 12.63
C ALA A 97 10.21 -10.89 11.65
N LEU A 98 10.03 -10.51 10.38
CA LEU A 98 11.03 -10.74 9.33
C LEU A 98 12.16 -9.71 9.42
N ASP A 99 13.39 -10.22 9.40
CA ASP A 99 14.59 -9.41 9.23
C ASP A 99 14.90 -9.27 7.74
N LEU A 100 14.73 -8.08 7.19
CA LEU A 100 14.97 -7.78 5.77
C LEU A 100 16.42 -8.01 5.34
N GLN A 101 17.38 -8.03 6.26
CA GLN A 101 18.79 -8.30 5.94
C GLN A 101 19.07 -9.79 5.72
N LYS A 102 18.24 -10.65 6.32
CA LYS A 102 18.36 -12.12 6.24
C LYS A 102 17.26 -12.76 5.39
N PHE A 103 16.30 -11.96 4.93
CA PHE A 103 15.17 -12.45 4.16
C PHE A 103 15.61 -12.86 2.75
N GLU A 104 15.43 -14.13 2.43
CA GLU A 104 15.56 -14.65 1.07
C GLU A 104 14.17 -14.74 0.42
N PRO A 105 13.92 -14.00 -0.68
CA PRO A 105 12.63 -14.05 -1.36
C PRO A 105 12.35 -15.43 -1.92
N PHE A 106 11.25 -16.04 -1.50
CA PHE A 106 10.77 -17.31 -2.01
C PHE A 106 9.35 -17.17 -2.57
N PRO A 107 9.13 -17.36 -3.89
CA PRO A 107 7.79 -17.26 -4.47
C PRO A 107 6.94 -18.47 -4.06
N LYS A 108 5.89 -18.24 -3.26
CA LYS A 108 4.94 -19.30 -2.85
C LYS A 108 4.14 -19.82 -4.04
N ASN A 109 3.78 -18.96 -5.00
CA ASN A 109 3.08 -19.29 -6.23
C ASN A 109 3.88 -18.80 -7.44
N PRO A 110 4.90 -19.55 -7.92
CA PRO A 110 5.81 -19.08 -8.98
C PRO A 110 5.11 -18.69 -10.28
N ALA A 111 4.05 -19.43 -10.66
CA ALA A 111 3.28 -19.14 -11.87
C ALA A 111 2.54 -17.79 -11.77
N ILE A 112 1.89 -17.50 -10.63
CA ILE A 112 1.20 -16.23 -10.38
C ILE A 112 2.21 -15.09 -10.34
N SER A 113 3.32 -15.26 -9.62
CA SER A 113 4.39 -14.26 -9.52
C SER A 113 4.99 -13.94 -10.91
N LYS A 114 5.15 -14.94 -11.77
CA LYS A 114 5.63 -14.74 -13.15
C LYS A 114 4.63 -13.91 -13.95
N VAL A 115 3.34 -14.27 -13.96
CA VAL A 115 2.29 -13.54 -14.68
C VAL A 115 2.23 -12.09 -14.20
N PHE A 116 2.22 -11.86 -12.88
CA PHE A 116 2.15 -10.50 -12.33
C PHE A 116 3.32 -9.62 -12.77
N ARG A 117 4.53 -10.17 -12.87
CA ARG A 117 5.68 -9.44 -13.41
C ARG A 117 5.53 -9.13 -14.89
N GLU A 118 5.17 -10.13 -15.70
CA GLU A 118 5.03 -9.99 -17.16
C GLU A 118 3.99 -8.92 -17.54
N ILE A 119 2.88 -8.82 -16.79
CA ILE A 119 1.84 -7.82 -17.03
C ILE A 119 2.06 -6.52 -16.23
N GLY A 120 3.18 -6.39 -15.52
CA GLY A 120 3.58 -5.18 -14.83
C GLY A 120 2.83 -4.90 -13.52
N LEU A 121 2.19 -5.89 -12.89
CA LEU A 121 1.53 -5.73 -11.57
C LEU A 121 2.47 -5.91 -10.38
N ALA A 122 3.61 -6.54 -10.57
CA ALA A 122 4.65 -6.70 -9.56
C ALA A 122 6.02 -6.28 -10.13
N ASP A 123 6.90 -5.84 -9.26
CA ASP A 123 8.28 -5.53 -9.60
C ASP A 123 9.15 -6.82 -9.62
N GLU A 124 10.48 -6.68 -9.81
CA GLU A 124 11.41 -7.80 -9.81
C GLU A 124 11.43 -8.54 -8.47
N LEU A 125 11.76 -9.82 -8.52
CA LEU A 125 11.80 -10.69 -7.36
C LEU A 125 12.75 -10.13 -6.27
N GLY A 126 12.23 -9.96 -5.05
CA GLY A 126 13.01 -9.50 -3.90
C GLY A 126 13.07 -7.99 -3.70
N SER A 127 12.56 -7.18 -4.64
CA SER A 127 12.49 -5.73 -4.47
C SER A 127 11.28 -5.28 -3.63
N GLY A 128 10.18 -6.04 -3.64
CA GLY A 128 8.88 -5.65 -3.08
C GLY A 128 8.91 -5.23 -1.62
N MET A 129 9.51 -6.04 -0.74
CA MET A 129 9.62 -5.67 0.69
C MET A 129 10.51 -4.44 0.91
N ARG A 130 11.61 -4.32 0.16
CA ARG A 130 12.49 -3.14 0.23
C ARG A 130 11.78 -1.89 -0.26
N ASN A 131 11.01 -1.99 -1.33
CA ASN A 131 10.18 -0.91 -1.85
C ASN A 131 9.10 -0.53 -0.83
N THR A 132 8.40 -1.50 -0.25
CA THR A 132 7.43 -1.26 0.83
C THR A 132 8.09 -0.50 1.98
N TYR A 133 9.27 -0.93 2.41
CA TYR A 133 10.01 -0.26 3.47
C TYR A 133 10.34 1.19 3.11
N LYS A 134 10.96 1.41 1.94
CA LYS A 134 11.35 2.73 1.45
C LYS A 134 10.15 3.68 1.36
N TYR A 135 9.08 3.26 0.70
CA TYR A 135 7.93 4.12 0.49
C TYR A 135 7.09 4.33 1.75
N THR A 136 7.05 3.37 2.68
CA THR A 136 6.43 3.57 3.99
C THR A 136 7.18 4.62 4.80
N GLN A 137 8.50 4.57 4.83
CA GLN A 137 9.34 5.59 5.45
C GLN A 137 9.05 6.99 4.88
N LEU A 138 8.98 7.11 3.57
CA LEU A 138 8.69 8.38 2.91
C LEU A 138 7.26 8.86 3.19
N TYR A 139 6.28 7.96 3.25
CA TYR A 139 4.86 8.28 3.41
C TYR A 139 4.48 8.59 4.86
N SER A 140 4.94 7.77 5.81
CA SER A 140 4.58 7.87 7.23
C SER A 140 5.71 8.34 8.15
N GLY A 141 6.98 8.23 7.72
CA GLY A 141 8.14 8.46 8.56
C GLY A 141 8.44 7.30 9.51
N GLN A 142 7.77 6.16 9.34
CA GLN A 142 7.89 4.96 10.16
C GLN A 142 8.22 3.73 9.31
N ASN A 143 8.65 2.65 9.94
CA ASN A 143 8.96 1.40 9.26
C ASN A 143 7.74 0.50 9.17
N PRO A 144 7.56 -0.23 8.06
CA PRO A 144 6.58 -1.31 8.00
C PRO A 144 7.04 -2.48 8.88
N LEU A 145 6.08 -3.28 9.34
CA LEU A 145 6.33 -4.52 10.03
C LEU A 145 5.80 -5.69 9.19
N PHE A 146 6.63 -6.72 9.03
CA PHE A 146 6.25 -7.97 8.39
C PHE A 146 6.38 -9.10 9.43
N GLU A 147 5.30 -9.85 9.59
CA GLU A 147 5.26 -10.99 10.51
C GLU A 147 4.96 -12.28 9.74
N GLU A 148 5.81 -13.28 9.89
CA GLU A 148 5.63 -14.59 9.28
C GLU A 148 5.06 -15.59 10.29
N GLY A 149 4.09 -16.36 9.85
CA GLY A 149 3.41 -17.42 10.56
C GLY A 149 2.44 -18.10 9.61
N ASP A 150 1.50 -18.90 10.11
CA ASP A 150 0.40 -19.49 9.31
C ASP A 150 -0.45 -18.39 8.64
N ILE A 151 -0.45 -17.21 9.23
CA ILE A 151 -0.94 -15.97 8.66
C ILE A 151 0.25 -15.04 8.46
N PHE A 152 0.52 -14.67 7.22
CA PHE A 152 1.47 -13.60 6.92
C PHE A 152 0.79 -12.25 7.11
N ARG A 153 1.40 -11.38 7.90
CA ARG A 153 0.86 -10.06 8.21
C ARG A 153 1.84 -8.97 7.79
N THR A 154 1.32 -8.00 7.04
CA THR A 154 2.02 -6.74 6.71
C THR A 154 1.33 -5.59 7.40
N ILE A 155 2.06 -4.80 8.17
CA ILE A 155 1.56 -3.61 8.87
C ILE A 155 2.29 -2.39 8.32
N ILE A 156 1.54 -1.45 7.76
CA ILE A 156 2.04 -0.18 7.22
C ILE A 156 1.52 0.93 8.14
N PRO A 157 2.39 1.56 8.98
CA PRO A 157 1.96 2.68 9.82
C PRO A 157 1.58 3.89 8.96
N LEU A 158 0.58 4.65 9.41
CA LEU A 158 0.06 5.84 8.74
C LEU A 158 0.23 7.09 9.61
N LYS A 159 0.27 8.26 8.96
CA LYS A 159 0.07 9.56 9.63
C LYS A 159 -1.42 9.87 9.63
N LYS A 160 -1.92 10.62 10.62
CA LYS A 160 -3.34 11.04 10.69
C LYS A 160 -3.85 11.72 9.42
N ILE A 161 -3.00 12.43 8.68
CA ILE A 161 -3.35 13.08 7.41
C ILE A 161 -3.41 12.12 6.22
N ALA A 162 -3.00 10.86 6.40
CA ALA A 162 -2.96 9.87 5.32
C ALA A 162 -4.32 9.23 5.04
N THR A 163 -5.25 9.24 6.01
CA THR A 163 -6.57 8.63 5.84
C THR A 163 -7.61 9.62 5.34
N GLN A 164 -8.57 9.12 4.54
CA GLN A 164 -9.73 9.87 4.07
C GLN A 164 -10.99 9.32 4.73
N LYS A 165 -11.79 10.21 5.33
CA LYS A 165 -13.13 9.84 5.80
C LYS A 165 -14.08 9.68 4.61
N VAL A 166 -14.58 8.47 4.42
CA VAL A 166 -15.57 8.18 3.38
C VAL A 166 -16.95 8.54 3.94
N GLY A 167 -17.58 9.60 3.40
CA GLY A 167 -18.90 10.08 3.83
C GLY A 167 -18.92 11.37 4.66
N GLY A 168 -17.77 11.97 4.97
CA GLY A 168 -17.66 13.32 5.47
C GLY A 168 -17.80 14.38 4.38
N GLU A 169 -18.32 15.56 4.70
CA GLU A 169 -18.46 16.68 3.78
C GLU A 169 -17.14 16.95 3.04
N ASN A 170 -17.26 17.21 1.74
CA ASN A 170 -16.16 17.44 0.81
C ASN A 170 -15.11 18.39 1.37
N VAL A 171 -14.03 17.87 1.88
CA VAL A 171 -12.78 18.64 1.94
C VAL A 171 -12.30 18.78 0.49
N PRO A 172 -12.03 20.01 -0.02
CA PRO A 172 -11.67 20.21 -1.41
C PRO A 172 -10.44 19.38 -1.76
N ARG A 173 -10.59 18.43 -2.67
CA ARG A 173 -9.51 17.56 -3.21
C ARG A 173 -8.53 18.31 -4.12
N ASN A 174 -8.57 19.61 -4.14
CA ASN A 174 -7.69 20.44 -4.95
C ASN A 174 -6.78 21.28 -4.05
N VAL A 175 -5.61 20.74 -3.73
CA VAL A 175 -4.43 21.61 -3.84
C VAL A 175 -4.28 21.83 -5.35
N PRO A 176 -4.51 23.03 -5.88
CA PRO A 176 -4.37 23.27 -7.31
C PRO A 176 -2.95 22.88 -7.69
N ARG A 177 -2.81 21.90 -8.60
CA ARG A 177 -1.51 21.68 -9.26
C ARG A 177 -1.22 22.98 -9.97
N MET A 178 -0.30 23.76 -9.42
CA MET A 178 0.18 24.95 -10.08
C MET A 178 0.72 24.52 -11.44
N SER A 179 0.27 25.19 -12.48
CA SER A 179 0.81 24.98 -13.82
C SER A 179 2.32 25.24 -13.82
N SER A 180 3.03 24.67 -14.78
CA SER A 180 4.48 24.87 -14.91
C SER A 180 4.85 26.37 -15.00
N GLU A 181 3.96 27.20 -15.52
CA GLU A 181 4.14 28.65 -15.63
C GLU A 181 3.91 29.39 -14.32
N GLU A 182 2.90 29.00 -13.55
CA GLU A 182 2.67 29.54 -12.19
C GLU A 182 3.79 29.17 -11.23
N LEU A 183 4.34 27.96 -11.34
CA LEU A 183 5.50 27.53 -10.55
C LEU A 183 6.74 28.37 -10.89
N LYS A 184 7.01 28.60 -12.18
CA LYS A 184 8.10 29.45 -12.65
C LYS A 184 7.96 30.88 -12.14
N SER A 185 6.74 31.44 -12.24
CA SER A 185 6.44 32.80 -11.77
C SER A 185 6.71 32.95 -10.26
N LYS A 186 6.27 31.97 -9.46
CA LYS A 186 6.45 31.99 -8.02
C LYS A 186 7.92 31.80 -7.60
N ILE A 187 8.68 30.97 -8.32
CA ILE A 187 10.13 30.82 -8.12
C ILE A 187 10.85 32.15 -8.45
N PHE A 188 10.49 32.81 -9.53
CA PHE A 188 11.06 34.12 -9.89
C PHE A 188 10.74 35.20 -8.86
N GLU A 189 9.54 35.22 -8.29
CA GLU A 189 9.21 36.15 -7.19
C GLU A 189 10.01 35.89 -5.91
N MET A 190 10.26 34.61 -5.59
CA MET A 190 11.06 34.24 -4.41
C MET A 190 12.53 34.65 -4.59
N ILE A 191 13.10 34.50 -5.79
CA ILE A 191 14.48 34.89 -6.11
C ILE A 191 14.66 36.41 -6.07
N LYS A 192 13.60 37.20 -6.40
CA LYS A 192 13.67 38.67 -6.34
C LYS A 192 13.56 39.26 -4.92
N LYS A 193 13.09 38.46 -3.96
CA LYS A 193 12.90 38.89 -2.55
C LYS A 193 14.02 38.46 -1.60
N GLY A 194 15.01 37.73 -2.06
CA GLY A 194 16.24 37.36 -1.36
C GLY A 194 17.41 38.09 -1.95
#